data_cb13a53dd6226bfbb111950379e59add
#
_entry.id   cb13a53dd6226bfbb111950379e59add
#
_cell.length_a   1.000
_cell.length_b   1.000
_cell.length_c   1.000
_cell.angle_alpha   90.00
_cell.angle_beta   90.00
_cell.angle_gamma   90.00
#
_symmetry.space_group_name_H-M   'P 1'
#
loop_
_entity.id
_entity.type
_entity.pdbx_description
1 polymer ?
#
loop_
_entity_poly.entity_id
_entity_poly.type
_entity_poly.pdbx_seq_one_letter_code
_entity_poly.pdbx_strand_id
1 'polypeptide(L)'
;MFKKHSFKTIKKAFFIGFSAFVLGTGVSILAPKSLASPGFFEIQWDAEPGYRRLKYYQSSSEKLDRATYYFFLRGRERKENIIKLTIKVPDYFKAKIKPEKLSLCKVRVGGYSGRTSCLENVPSVIEVNENQTIIEIFPKGPIPLNKDSYAIVMKIFNPRKTGMFQFQALAQSQQPGEIPISTYLGTWNISVQ
;
A
#
# COMPACT_ATOMS: atom_id res chain seq x y z
N MET A 1 -7.59 -1.34 53.76
CA MET A 1 -8.40 -2.55 53.62
C MET A 1 -7.87 -3.33 52.40
N PHE A 2 -6.90 -4.23 52.67
CA PHE A 2 -6.18 -4.98 51.66
C PHE A 2 -6.87 -6.32 51.39
N LYS A 3 -7.22 -6.62 50.13
CA LYS A 3 -7.77 -7.92 49.73
C LYS A 3 -6.70 -8.72 49.00
N LYS A 4 -6.18 -9.73 49.73
CA LYS A 4 -5.29 -10.79 49.22
C LYS A 4 -6.04 -11.68 48.24
N HIS A 5 -5.49 -11.92 47.06
CA HIS A 5 -5.90 -13.03 46.20
C HIS A 5 -4.84 -14.13 46.17
N SER A 6 -5.33 -15.30 46.50
CA SER A 6 -4.67 -16.57 46.68
C SER A 6 -4.16 -17.19 45.39
N PHE A 7 -2.90 -17.64 45.41
CA PHE A 7 -2.30 -18.50 44.41
C PHE A 7 -2.77 -19.95 44.59
N LYS A 8 -3.36 -20.55 43.55
CA LYS A 8 -3.62 -21.98 43.47
C LYS A 8 -2.49 -22.69 42.71
N THR A 9 -1.77 -23.51 43.47
CA THR A 9 -0.74 -24.45 43.03
C THR A 9 -1.38 -25.60 42.25
N ILE A 10 -0.98 -25.89 41.04
CA ILE A 10 -1.38 -27.07 40.28
C ILE A 10 -0.25 -28.08 40.32
N LYS A 11 -0.57 -29.24 40.91
CA LYS A 11 0.30 -30.41 41.12
C LYS A 11 0.65 -31.09 39.78
N LYS A 12 1.94 -31.42 39.65
CA LYS A 12 2.48 -32.28 38.58
C LYS A 12 2.01 -33.71 38.81
N ALA A 13 1.41 -34.34 37.79
CA ALA A 13 1.23 -35.78 37.69
C ALA A 13 2.28 -36.37 36.76
N PHE A 14 3.12 -37.20 37.32
CA PHE A 14 4.09 -38.06 36.65
C PHE A 14 3.35 -39.28 36.10
N PHE A 15 3.49 -39.60 34.83
CA PHE A 15 3.14 -40.90 34.29
C PHE A 15 4.38 -41.58 33.71
N ILE A 16 4.74 -42.67 34.34
CA ILE A 16 5.80 -43.60 33.94
C ILE A 16 5.16 -44.73 33.15
N GLY A 17 5.80 -45.07 32.04
CA GLY A 17 5.91 -46.42 31.56
C GLY A 17 4.92 -46.89 30.51
N PHE A 18 5.41 -47.23 29.35
CA PHE A 18 5.44 -48.63 28.89
C PHE A 18 6.16 -48.70 27.53
N SER A 19 7.32 -49.38 27.56
CA SER A 19 7.99 -49.87 26.38
C SER A 19 7.21 -51.01 25.76
N ALA A 20 6.80 -50.89 24.50
CA ALA A 20 6.43 -52.03 23.66
C ALA A 20 7.29 -51.99 22.41
N PHE A 21 8.19 -52.93 22.34
CA PHE A 21 9.00 -53.29 21.17
C PHE A 21 8.08 -54.01 20.18
N VAL A 22 7.77 -53.44 19.04
CA VAL A 22 7.15 -54.15 17.92
C VAL A 22 8.08 -54.10 16.72
N LEU A 23 8.71 -55.25 16.49
CA LEU A 23 9.33 -55.61 15.23
C LEU A 23 8.24 -55.80 14.19
N GLY A 24 8.35 -55.19 13.04
CA GLY A 24 7.54 -55.64 11.94
C GLY A 24 7.36 -54.64 10.81
N THR A 25 7.98 -54.96 9.68
CA THR A 25 7.60 -54.69 8.28
C THR A 25 7.60 -53.23 7.82
N GLY A 26 8.51 -52.99 6.90
CA GLY A 26 8.64 -51.73 6.12
C GLY A 26 7.39 -51.44 5.31
N VAL A 27 6.60 -50.50 5.80
CA VAL A 27 5.65 -49.78 5.00
C VAL A 27 6.32 -48.45 4.64
N SER A 28 6.74 -48.35 3.38
CA SER A 28 7.14 -47.07 2.82
C SER A 28 5.95 -46.14 2.82
N ILE A 29 5.81 -45.36 3.88
CA ILE A 29 4.85 -44.26 3.94
C ILE A 29 5.38 -43.23 2.95
N LEU A 30 4.80 -43.21 1.75
CA LEU A 30 4.89 -42.11 0.83
C LEU A 30 4.36 -40.89 1.61
N ALA A 31 5.30 -40.12 2.18
CA ALA A 31 4.96 -38.84 2.77
C ALA A 31 4.24 -38.03 1.69
N PRO A 32 3.01 -37.54 1.94
CA PRO A 32 2.38 -36.64 1.01
C PRO A 32 3.33 -35.44 0.88
N LYS A 33 3.78 -35.18 -0.37
CA LYS A 33 4.41 -33.90 -0.70
C LYS A 33 3.42 -32.85 -0.26
N SER A 34 3.67 -32.20 0.86
CA SER A 34 2.97 -30.99 1.20
C SER A 34 3.26 -30.03 0.06
N LEU A 35 2.30 -29.83 -0.81
CA LEU A 35 2.25 -28.67 -1.67
C LEU A 35 2.15 -27.50 -0.69
N ALA A 36 3.33 -27.00 -0.27
CA ALA A 36 3.41 -25.71 0.33
C ALA A 36 2.86 -24.75 -0.73
N SER A 37 1.57 -24.45 -0.64
CA SER A 37 1.01 -23.27 -1.30
C SER A 37 1.99 -22.15 -0.99
N PRO A 38 2.46 -21.36 -1.98
CA PRO A 38 3.18 -20.16 -1.67
C PRO A 38 2.21 -19.30 -0.86
N GLY A 39 2.26 -19.48 0.45
CA GLY A 39 1.49 -18.68 1.37
C GLY A 39 1.97 -17.26 1.12
N PHE A 40 1.05 -16.41 0.70
CA PHE A 40 1.22 -14.99 0.80
C PHE A 40 1.37 -14.68 2.28
N PHE A 41 2.58 -14.77 2.80
CA PHE A 41 2.91 -14.21 4.09
C PHE A 41 2.81 -12.70 3.91
N GLU A 42 1.64 -12.16 4.16
CA GLU A 42 1.51 -10.74 4.40
C GLU A 42 2.18 -10.49 5.76
N ILE A 43 3.47 -10.15 5.73
CA ILE A 43 4.17 -9.66 6.91
C ILE A 43 3.54 -8.29 7.19
N GLN A 44 2.54 -8.26 8.03
CA GLN A 44 2.06 -7.04 8.65
C GLN A 44 3.14 -6.63 9.65
N TRP A 45 4.01 -5.73 9.22
CA TRP A 45 4.76 -4.94 10.18
C TRP A 45 3.73 -4.11 10.94
N ASP A 46 3.80 -4.16 12.26
CA ASP A 46 2.94 -3.32 13.10
C ASP A 46 3.03 -1.89 12.57
N ALA A 47 1.92 -1.44 12.01
CA ALA A 47 1.89 -0.12 11.41
C ALA A 47 2.11 0.88 12.52
N GLU A 48 3.16 1.67 12.43
CA GLU A 48 3.38 2.80 13.33
C GLU A 48 2.07 3.61 13.43
N PRO A 49 1.73 4.13 14.62
CA PRO A 49 0.54 4.94 14.78
C PRO A 49 0.49 6.04 13.73
N GLY A 50 -0.55 6.04 12.89
CA GLY A 50 -0.69 6.98 11.78
C GLY A 50 -0.23 6.47 10.41
N TYR A 51 0.48 5.33 10.31
CA TYR A 51 0.82 4.76 9.01
C TYR A 51 -0.43 4.23 8.31
N ARG A 52 -0.66 4.66 7.07
CA ARG A 52 -1.77 4.22 6.23
C ARG A 52 -1.26 3.76 4.87
N ARG A 53 -1.46 2.48 4.55
CA ARG A 53 -1.13 1.94 3.23
C ARG A 53 -2.23 2.27 2.22
N LEU A 54 -1.86 2.97 1.15
CA LEU A 54 -2.72 3.26 0.02
C LEU A 54 -2.58 2.16 -1.05
N LYS A 55 -3.65 1.91 -1.79
CA LYS A 55 -3.63 0.97 -2.92
C LYS A 55 -3.16 1.66 -4.19
N TYR A 56 -2.50 0.90 -5.04
CA TYR A 56 -2.07 1.32 -6.36
C TYR A 56 -2.20 0.16 -7.36
N TYR A 57 -2.07 0.47 -8.63
CA TYR A 57 -1.86 -0.47 -9.71
C TYR A 57 -0.68 0.00 -10.55
N GLN A 58 0.16 -0.92 -10.98
CA GLN A 58 1.24 -0.67 -11.94
C GLN A 58 1.16 -1.69 -13.09
N SER A 59 1.41 -1.24 -14.32
CA SER A 59 1.31 -2.10 -15.50
C SER A 59 2.53 -3.01 -15.70
N SER A 60 3.68 -2.61 -15.16
CA SER A 60 4.91 -3.40 -15.15
C SER A 60 5.72 -3.10 -13.89
N SER A 61 6.32 -4.13 -13.29
CA SER A 61 7.27 -4.02 -12.19
C SER A 61 8.73 -4.15 -12.63
N GLU A 62 8.97 -4.45 -13.91
CA GLU A 62 10.33 -4.65 -14.43
C GLU A 62 11.12 -3.34 -14.49
N LYS A 63 12.40 -3.37 -14.07
CA LYS A 63 13.31 -2.23 -14.19
C LYS A 63 13.46 -1.80 -15.65
N LEU A 64 13.59 -0.49 -15.87
CA LEU A 64 13.75 0.13 -17.19
C LEU A 64 12.59 -0.09 -18.17
N ASP A 65 11.54 -0.79 -17.75
CA ASP A 65 10.34 -0.97 -18.55
C ASP A 65 9.41 0.24 -18.46
N ARG A 66 8.60 0.43 -19.50
CA ARG A 66 7.57 1.46 -19.51
C ARG A 66 6.40 1.04 -18.63
N ALA A 67 6.18 1.78 -17.56
CA ALA A 67 5.11 1.51 -16.61
C ALA A 67 4.09 2.64 -16.53
N THR A 68 2.83 2.27 -16.34
CA THR A 68 1.75 3.17 -15.97
C THR A 68 1.34 2.85 -14.55
N TYR A 69 1.48 3.84 -13.68
CA TYR A 69 1.05 3.76 -12.29
C TYR A 69 -0.29 4.45 -12.12
N TYR A 70 -1.17 3.85 -11.33
CA TYR A 70 -2.41 4.45 -10.84
C TYR A 70 -2.33 4.50 -9.32
N PHE A 71 -2.04 5.64 -8.76
CA PHE A 71 -2.01 5.89 -7.32
C PHE A 71 -3.42 6.23 -6.84
N PHE A 72 -4.10 5.26 -6.23
CA PHE A 72 -5.51 5.42 -5.87
C PHE A 72 -5.70 6.30 -4.65
N LEU A 73 -6.75 7.12 -4.72
CA LEU A 73 -7.36 7.89 -3.64
C LEU A 73 -8.85 7.52 -3.61
N ARG A 74 -9.18 6.48 -2.86
CA ARG A 74 -10.57 6.03 -2.75
C ARG A 74 -11.36 6.90 -1.78
N GLY A 75 -12.69 6.90 -1.90
CA GLY A 75 -13.56 7.72 -1.05
C GLY A 75 -13.26 7.58 0.44
N ARG A 76 -13.01 6.36 0.93
CA ARG A 76 -12.68 6.09 2.34
C ARG A 76 -11.32 6.62 2.82
N GLU A 77 -10.44 7.00 1.91
CA GLU A 77 -9.09 7.53 2.21
C GLU A 77 -9.11 9.05 2.34
N ARG A 78 -10.15 9.68 1.83
CA ARG A 78 -10.38 11.13 1.92
C ARG A 78 -11.32 11.43 3.09
N LYS A 79 -10.96 12.38 3.92
CA LYS A 79 -11.81 12.87 5.03
C LYS A 79 -12.51 14.17 4.69
N GLU A 80 -11.98 14.89 3.71
CA GLU A 80 -12.40 16.24 3.31
C GLU A 80 -12.22 16.43 1.81
N ASN A 81 -12.78 17.53 1.29
CA ASN A 81 -12.53 17.95 -0.09
C ASN A 81 -11.07 18.36 -0.26
N ILE A 82 -10.41 17.89 -1.31
CA ILE A 82 -8.98 18.12 -1.51
C ILE A 82 -8.79 19.22 -2.56
N ILE A 83 -8.07 20.27 -2.21
CA ILE A 83 -7.72 21.37 -3.10
C ILE A 83 -6.29 21.27 -3.64
N LYS A 84 -5.42 20.55 -2.95
CA LYS A 84 -4.04 20.28 -3.38
C LYS A 84 -3.62 18.89 -2.93
N LEU A 85 -2.93 18.18 -3.81
CA LEU A 85 -2.25 16.93 -3.50
C LEU A 85 -0.75 17.12 -3.64
N THR A 86 0.01 16.60 -2.69
CA THR A 86 1.47 16.55 -2.76
C THR A 86 1.93 15.10 -2.63
N ILE A 87 2.74 14.64 -3.56
CA ILE A 87 3.36 13.32 -3.51
C ILE A 87 4.85 13.51 -3.22
N LYS A 88 5.31 12.97 -2.11
CA LYS A 88 6.75 12.87 -1.83
C LYS A 88 7.29 11.59 -2.45
N VAL A 89 8.19 11.74 -3.40
CA VAL A 89 8.90 10.67 -4.08
C VAL A 89 10.21 10.43 -3.35
N PRO A 90 10.57 9.19 -3.01
CA PRO A 90 11.86 8.95 -2.35
C PRO A 90 13.02 9.32 -3.28
N ASP A 91 14.05 9.94 -2.75
CA ASP A 91 15.21 10.46 -3.47
C ASP A 91 16.01 9.37 -4.22
N TYR A 92 15.92 8.13 -3.76
CA TYR A 92 16.53 6.96 -4.40
C TYR A 92 15.68 6.36 -5.55
N PHE A 93 14.47 6.88 -5.81
CA PHE A 93 13.67 6.56 -6.99
C PHE A 93 14.14 7.37 -8.19
N LYS A 94 15.24 6.96 -8.79
CA LYS A 94 15.89 7.70 -9.90
C LYS A 94 15.21 7.42 -11.25
N ALA A 95 13.94 7.82 -11.40
CA ALA A 95 13.20 7.78 -12.66
C ALA A 95 12.86 9.19 -13.11
N LYS A 96 12.86 9.46 -14.42
CA LYS A 96 12.49 10.77 -14.95
C LYS A 96 10.98 10.94 -14.94
N ILE A 97 10.49 11.79 -14.06
CA ILE A 97 9.07 12.14 -13.94
C ILE A 97 8.83 13.45 -14.65
N LYS A 98 7.96 13.44 -15.65
CA LYS A 98 7.62 14.62 -16.44
C LYS A 98 6.17 15.04 -16.16
N PRO A 99 5.88 16.34 -15.90
CA PRO A 99 4.53 16.81 -15.61
C PRO A 99 3.51 16.43 -16.71
N GLU A 100 3.91 16.47 -17.98
CA GLU A 100 3.05 16.11 -19.11
C GLU A 100 2.72 14.60 -19.20
N LYS A 101 3.38 13.78 -18.41
CA LYS A 101 3.12 12.33 -18.26
C LYS A 101 2.33 11.99 -17.00
N LEU A 102 1.89 13.01 -16.29
CA LEU A 102 1.04 12.91 -15.11
C LEU A 102 -0.36 13.40 -15.45
N SER A 103 -1.37 12.80 -14.84
CA SER A 103 -2.75 13.27 -14.89
C SER A 103 -3.51 12.87 -13.64
N LEU A 104 -4.54 13.62 -13.30
CA LEU A 104 -5.50 13.28 -12.27
C LEU A 104 -6.78 12.79 -12.92
N CYS A 105 -7.25 11.62 -12.54
CA CYS A 105 -8.44 11.01 -13.11
C CYS A 105 -9.43 10.56 -12.04
N LYS A 106 -10.73 10.67 -12.35
CA LYS A 106 -11.74 9.80 -11.76
C LYS A 106 -11.60 8.43 -12.41
N VAL A 107 -11.50 7.37 -11.61
CA VAL A 107 -11.13 6.04 -12.13
C VAL A 107 -12.13 4.96 -11.77
N ARG A 108 -12.26 3.99 -12.65
CA ARG A 108 -12.76 2.68 -12.32
C ARG A 108 -11.59 1.82 -11.84
N VAL A 109 -11.66 1.40 -10.59
CA VAL A 109 -10.67 0.48 -10.03
C VAL A 109 -10.90 -0.90 -10.61
N GLY A 110 -9.87 -1.48 -11.19
CA GLY A 110 -9.91 -2.83 -11.74
C GLY A 110 -10.09 -3.89 -10.66
N GLY A 111 -10.51 -5.06 -11.10
CA GLY A 111 -10.73 -6.23 -10.27
C GLY A 111 -11.00 -7.44 -11.14
N TYR A 112 -11.76 -8.38 -10.63
CA TYR A 112 -12.08 -9.63 -11.33
C TYR A 112 -12.76 -9.42 -12.70
N SER A 113 -13.61 -8.39 -12.83
CA SER A 113 -14.45 -8.17 -14.01
C SER A 113 -13.97 -7.06 -14.93
N GLY A 114 -12.82 -6.44 -14.69
CA GLY A 114 -12.36 -5.35 -15.55
C GLY A 114 -11.01 -4.77 -15.17
N ARG A 115 -10.41 -4.07 -16.14
CA ARG A 115 -9.13 -3.38 -15.95
C ARG A 115 -9.34 -2.02 -15.29
N THR A 116 -8.32 -1.57 -14.56
CA THR A 116 -8.23 -0.18 -14.10
C THR A 116 -8.20 0.76 -15.30
N SER A 117 -9.05 1.76 -15.28
CA SER A 117 -9.12 2.74 -16.36
C SER A 117 -9.51 4.13 -15.84
N CYS A 118 -8.96 5.15 -16.48
CA CYS A 118 -9.42 6.53 -16.32
C CYS A 118 -10.80 6.66 -16.97
N LEU A 119 -11.79 7.09 -16.21
CA LEU A 119 -13.15 7.36 -16.68
C LEU A 119 -13.29 8.79 -17.16
N GLU A 120 -12.71 9.72 -16.38
CA GLU A 120 -12.81 11.14 -16.60
C GLU A 120 -11.50 11.80 -16.15
N ASN A 121 -10.95 12.66 -16.99
CA ASN A 121 -9.78 13.44 -16.62
C ASN A 121 -10.22 14.64 -15.78
N VAL A 122 -9.59 14.80 -14.61
CA VAL A 122 -9.81 15.94 -13.73
C VAL A 122 -8.81 17.04 -14.10
N PRO A 123 -9.28 18.17 -14.66
CA PRO A 123 -8.39 19.26 -15.03
C PRO A 123 -7.57 19.72 -13.83
N SER A 124 -6.24 19.74 -13.97
CA SER A 124 -5.32 20.09 -12.89
C SER A 124 -4.02 20.66 -13.44
N VAL A 125 -3.40 21.55 -12.67
CA VAL A 125 -2.02 21.97 -12.89
C VAL A 125 -1.14 20.99 -12.10
N ILE A 126 -0.09 20.47 -12.75
CA ILE A 126 0.82 19.51 -12.14
C ILE A 126 2.24 20.03 -12.26
N GLU A 127 2.92 20.10 -11.13
CA GLU A 127 4.28 20.56 -11.02
C GLU A 127 5.16 19.46 -10.42
N VAL A 128 6.39 19.39 -10.91
CA VAL A 128 7.41 18.47 -10.40
C VAL A 128 8.65 19.30 -10.10
N ASN A 129 9.19 19.19 -8.90
CA ASN A 129 10.39 19.94 -8.54
C ASN A 129 11.61 19.42 -9.32
N GLU A 130 12.67 20.23 -9.38
CA GLU A 130 13.91 19.91 -10.13
C GLU A 130 14.54 18.58 -9.72
N ASN A 131 14.52 18.28 -8.42
CA ASN A 131 15.07 17.05 -7.86
C ASN A 131 14.16 15.82 -8.07
N GLN A 132 12.95 16.02 -8.61
CA GLN A 132 11.94 14.98 -8.85
C GLN A 132 11.52 14.21 -7.59
N THR A 133 11.59 14.88 -6.44
CA THR A 133 11.23 14.33 -5.13
C THR A 133 9.85 14.79 -4.64
N ILE A 134 9.29 15.81 -5.30
CA ILE A 134 7.97 16.36 -4.96
C ILE A 134 7.16 16.56 -6.25
N ILE A 135 5.94 16.04 -6.23
CA ILE A 135 4.94 16.27 -7.26
C ILE A 135 3.78 16.99 -6.59
N GLU A 136 3.42 18.14 -7.10
CA GLU A 136 2.28 18.93 -6.63
C GLU A 136 1.18 18.94 -7.69
N ILE A 137 -0.04 18.73 -7.27
CA ILE A 137 -1.21 18.63 -8.14
C ILE A 137 -2.28 19.57 -7.61
N PHE A 138 -2.68 20.52 -8.43
CA PHE A 138 -3.69 21.54 -8.15
C PHE A 138 -4.91 21.30 -9.04
N PRO A 139 -5.92 20.58 -8.57
CA PRO A 139 -7.17 20.42 -9.31
C PRO A 139 -7.83 21.77 -9.54
N LYS A 140 -8.40 22.01 -10.74
CA LYS A 140 -9.17 23.26 -11.01
C LYS A 140 -10.40 23.41 -10.12
N GLY A 141 -10.96 22.30 -9.65
CA GLY A 141 -12.00 22.25 -8.63
C GLY A 141 -11.66 21.24 -7.55
N PRO A 142 -12.15 21.40 -6.31
CA PRO A 142 -11.84 20.48 -5.23
C PRO A 142 -12.24 19.04 -5.57
N ILE A 143 -11.40 18.08 -5.26
CA ILE A 143 -11.78 16.65 -5.33
C ILE A 143 -12.81 16.41 -4.22
N PRO A 144 -14.06 16.07 -4.57
CA PRO A 144 -15.14 16.04 -3.60
C PRO A 144 -15.01 14.85 -2.63
N LEU A 145 -15.56 15.04 -1.42
CA LEU A 145 -15.76 13.98 -0.47
C LEU A 145 -16.97 13.13 -0.87
N ASN A 146 -16.75 12.16 -1.73
CA ASN A 146 -17.76 11.22 -2.21
C ASN A 146 -17.20 9.78 -2.23
N LYS A 147 -18.00 8.82 -2.69
CA LYS A 147 -17.59 7.41 -2.81
C LYS A 147 -16.72 7.12 -4.04
N ASP A 148 -16.59 8.06 -4.96
CA ASP A 148 -15.80 7.88 -6.17
C ASP A 148 -14.32 7.63 -5.85
N SER A 149 -13.65 6.90 -6.73
CA SER A 149 -12.22 6.70 -6.66
C SER A 149 -11.52 7.61 -7.66
N TYR A 150 -10.48 8.27 -7.20
CA TYR A 150 -9.58 9.06 -8.04
C TYR A 150 -8.22 8.38 -8.08
N ALA A 151 -7.43 8.71 -9.08
CA ALA A 151 -6.03 8.29 -9.15
C ALA A 151 -5.17 9.34 -9.80
N ILE A 152 -3.96 9.47 -9.29
CA ILE A 152 -2.88 10.10 -10.01
C ILE A 152 -2.32 9.04 -10.96
N VAL A 153 -2.37 9.32 -12.24
CA VAL A 153 -1.82 8.45 -13.30
C VAL A 153 -0.45 8.96 -13.67
N MET A 154 0.56 8.12 -13.56
CA MET A 154 1.95 8.44 -13.87
C MET A 154 2.49 7.45 -14.90
N LYS A 155 2.98 7.98 -16.04
CA LYS A 155 3.57 7.17 -17.13
C LYS A 155 5.06 7.45 -17.22
N ILE A 156 5.88 6.48 -16.82
CA ILE A 156 7.34 6.63 -16.78
C ILE A 156 8.04 5.36 -17.24
N PHE A 157 9.35 5.45 -17.41
CA PHE A 157 10.21 4.27 -17.37
C PHE A 157 10.58 3.98 -15.91
N ASN A 158 10.47 2.73 -15.50
CA ASN A 158 10.88 2.30 -14.18
C ASN A 158 12.35 2.61 -13.93
N PRO A 159 12.76 2.89 -12.69
CA PRO A 159 14.14 3.14 -12.37
C PRO A 159 15.01 1.92 -12.66
N ARG A 160 16.32 2.15 -12.86
CA ARG A 160 17.31 1.07 -12.99
C ARG A 160 17.47 0.28 -11.68
N LYS A 161 17.31 0.97 -10.54
CA LYS A 161 17.42 0.35 -9.22
C LYS A 161 16.15 -0.43 -8.90
N THR A 162 16.31 -1.68 -8.53
CA THR A 162 15.23 -2.54 -8.05
C THR A 162 14.99 -2.32 -6.55
N GLY A 163 13.81 -2.68 -6.07
CA GLY A 163 13.48 -2.59 -4.66
C GLY A 163 12.08 -2.03 -4.41
N MET A 164 11.83 -1.71 -3.14
CA MET A 164 10.57 -1.13 -2.69
C MET A 164 10.73 0.38 -2.49
N PHE A 165 9.79 1.15 -3.02
CA PHE A 165 9.79 2.61 -3.00
C PHE A 165 8.51 3.11 -2.33
N GLN A 166 8.65 3.99 -1.35
CA GLN A 166 7.55 4.54 -0.57
C GLN A 166 7.19 5.96 -1.04
N PHE A 167 6.06 6.08 -1.69
CA PHE A 167 5.53 7.36 -2.13
C PHE A 167 4.52 7.86 -1.10
N GLN A 168 4.79 8.98 -0.45
CA GLN A 168 3.89 9.54 0.57
C GLN A 168 2.90 10.52 -0.07
N ALA A 169 1.64 10.37 0.26
CA ALA A 169 0.57 11.26 -0.15
C ALA A 169 0.21 12.23 0.97
N LEU A 170 0.20 13.51 0.65
CA LEU A 170 -0.34 14.56 1.51
C LEU A 170 -1.43 15.31 0.75
N ALA A 171 -2.41 15.82 1.47
CA ALA A 171 -3.47 16.64 0.91
C ALA A 171 -3.67 17.90 1.72
N GLN A 172 -4.07 18.94 1.04
CA GLN A 172 -4.63 20.13 1.66
C GLN A 172 -6.13 20.14 1.37
N SER A 173 -6.90 20.39 2.41
CA SER A 173 -8.35 20.59 2.35
C SER A 173 -8.69 22.06 2.44
N GLN A 174 -9.84 22.40 1.92
CA GLN A 174 -10.39 23.74 2.07
C GLN A 174 -11.28 23.75 3.33
N GLN A 175 -10.82 24.40 4.36
CA GLN A 175 -11.61 24.70 5.54
C GLN A 175 -11.89 26.20 5.58
N PRO A 176 -13.16 26.63 5.72
CA PRO A 176 -13.48 28.05 5.81
C PRO A 176 -12.80 28.69 7.03
N GLY A 177 -12.01 29.74 6.78
CA GLY A 177 -11.36 30.52 7.85
C GLY A 177 -10.06 29.93 8.41
N GLU A 178 -9.58 28.81 7.92
CA GLU A 178 -8.32 28.22 8.36
C GLU A 178 -7.23 28.26 7.28
N ILE A 179 -5.97 28.29 7.73
CA ILE A 179 -4.82 28.17 6.82
C ILE A 179 -4.75 26.71 6.36
N PRO A 180 -4.72 26.44 5.03
CA PRO A 180 -4.63 25.09 4.53
C PRO A 180 -3.37 24.36 5.01
N ILE A 181 -3.53 23.35 5.83
CA ILE A 181 -2.43 22.52 6.33
C ILE A 181 -2.36 21.23 5.52
N SER A 182 -1.14 20.83 5.14
CA SER A 182 -0.92 19.55 4.46
C SER A 182 -1.05 18.40 5.46
N THR A 183 -2.06 17.55 5.26
CA THR A 183 -2.32 16.39 6.09
C THR A 183 -1.88 15.10 5.37
N TYR A 184 -1.27 14.18 6.10
CA TYR A 184 -0.87 12.89 5.56
C TYR A 184 -2.09 12.01 5.25
N LEU A 185 -2.19 11.54 4.01
CA LEU A 185 -3.24 10.62 3.56
C LEU A 185 -2.82 9.16 3.66
N GLY A 186 -1.55 8.87 3.41
CA GLY A 186 -1.02 7.52 3.39
C GLY A 186 0.19 7.35 2.47
N THR A 187 0.62 6.11 2.29
CA THR A 187 1.81 5.76 1.50
C THR A 187 1.49 4.66 0.49
N TRP A 188 1.95 4.82 -0.74
CA TRP A 188 2.00 3.78 -1.76
C TRP A 188 3.38 3.11 -1.72
N ASN A 189 3.39 1.80 -1.48
CA ASN A 189 4.62 0.99 -1.50
C ASN A 189 4.71 0.28 -2.84
N ILE A 190 5.44 0.86 -3.78
CA ILE A 190 5.62 0.28 -5.11
C ILE A 190 6.86 -0.61 -5.14
N SER A 191 6.82 -1.67 -5.95
CA SER A 191 7.94 -2.59 -6.14
C SER A 191 8.44 -2.53 -7.57
N VAL A 192 9.77 -2.48 -7.75
CA VAL A 192 10.46 -2.62 -9.05
C VAL A 192 11.43 -3.78 -8.95
N GLN A 193 11.38 -4.68 -9.93
CA GLN A 193 12.16 -5.92 -9.99
C GLN A 193 13.20 -5.90 -11.11
#